data_86906ad87341ab228e2923f21e5f15d4
#
_entry.id   86906ad87341ab228e2923f21e5f15d4
#
_cell.length_a   1.000
_cell.length_b   1.000
_cell.length_c   1.000
_cell.angle_alpha   90.00
_cell.angle_beta   90.00
_cell.angle_gamma   90.00
#
_symmetry.space_group_name_H-M   'P 1'
#
loop_
_entity.id
_entity.type
_entity.pdbx_description
1 polymer ?
#
loop_
_entity_poly.entity_id
_entity_poly.type
_entity_poly.pdbx_seq_one_letter_code
_entity_poly.pdbx_strand_id
1 'polypeptide(L)'
;MAAPADDRLGRAYAAPEVTVFYDRGRCRHYAECVRGLPQVFDPTRRPWIRADLADAQAVAEVVRRCPTGALHYRLLTEEAEEPTSPTIITTDSRGPLLVRGDLALDTTEGPLRETRAALCACGRTQNQPFCDGACGVNAGAAGGTRDQAETSPQKR
;
A
#
# COMPACT_ATOMS: atom_id res chain seq x y z
N MET A 1 -25.77 -2.96 10.42
CA MET A 1 -25.66 -1.91 9.39
C MET A 1 -24.26 -2.00 8.80
N ALA A 2 -24.16 -2.16 7.50
CA ALA A 2 -22.85 -2.02 6.84
C ALA A 2 -22.39 -0.58 7.06
N ALA A 3 -21.18 -0.40 7.63
CA ALA A 3 -20.56 0.91 7.67
C ALA A 3 -20.44 1.44 6.21
N PRO A 4 -20.63 2.74 5.98
CA PRO A 4 -20.50 3.29 4.65
C PRO A 4 -19.18 2.85 4.05
N ALA A 5 -19.22 2.39 2.81
CA ALA A 5 -17.99 2.14 2.07
C ALA A 5 -17.23 3.46 2.04
N ASP A 6 -16.05 3.47 2.66
CA ASP A 6 -15.17 4.62 2.52
C ASP A 6 -14.52 4.49 1.13
N ASP A 7 -15.06 5.19 0.16
CA ASP A 7 -14.62 5.15 -1.24
C ASP A 7 -13.11 5.44 -1.40
N ARG A 8 -12.52 6.08 -0.37
CA ARG A 8 -11.08 6.37 -0.35
C ARG A 8 -10.21 5.16 0.00
N LEU A 9 -10.79 4.08 0.56
CA LEU A 9 -10.07 2.84 0.84
C LEU A 9 -9.96 1.92 -0.39
N GLY A 10 -10.63 2.25 -1.49
CA GLY A 10 -10.64 1.46 -2.69
C GLY A 10 -11.65 0.31 -2.67
N ARG A 11 -11.40 -0.73 -3.49
CA ARG A 11 -12.34 -1.84 -3.67
C ARG A 11 -12.41 -2.75 -2.44
N ALA A 12 -13.61 -3.02 -1.97
CA ALA A 12 -13.88 -3.93 -0.86
C ALA A 12 -13.97 -5.40 -1.29
N TYR A 13 -13.40 -6.27 -0.46
CA TYR A 13 -13.47 -7.73 -0.56
C TYR A 13 -13.96 -8.26 0.79
N ALA A 14 -15.26 -8.46 0.87
CA ALA A 14 -15.93 -8.84 2.11
C ALA A 14 -15.85 -10.33 2.39
N ALA A 15 -15.60 -10.68 3.66
CA ALA A 15 -15.75 -12.00 4.24
C ALA A 15 -16.53 -11.87 5.56
N PRO A 16 -16.98 -12.98 6.18
CA PRO A 16 -17.86 -12.90 7.35
C PRO A 16 -17.28 -12.13 8.54
N GLU A 17 -15.99 -12.24 8.80
CA GLU A 17 -15.34 -11.64 9.97
C GLU A 17 -14.38 -10.50 9.63
N VAL A 18 -14.05 -10.32 8.35
CA VAL A 18 -13.13 -9.27 7.90
C VAL A 18 -13.50 -8.78 6.50
N THR A 19 -13.41 -7.49 6.29
CA THR A 19 -13.42 -6.91 4.94
C THR A 19 -12.03 -6.33 4.66
N VAL A 20 -11.46 -6.71 3.52
CA VAL A 20 -10.21 -6.14 3.02
C VAL A 20 -10.52 -5.10 1.95
N PHE A 21 -9.88 -3.96 2.02
CA PHE A 21 -9.98 -2.89 1.02
C PHE A 21 -8.66 -2.79 0.26
N TYR A 22 -8.76 -2.55 -1.04
CA TYR A 22 -7.60 -2.44 -1.91
C TYR A 22 -7.68 -1.22 -2.80
N ASP A 23 -6.73 -0.32 -2.62
CA ASP A 23 -6.50 0.83 -3.49
C ASP A 23 -5.36 0.53 -4.47
N ARG A 24 -5.75 0.26 -5.71
CA ARG A 24 -4.80 -0.03 -6.79
C ARG A 24 -3.84 1.13 -7.08
N GLY A 25 -4.30 2.37 -6.92
CA GLY A 25 -3.50 3.57 -7.18
C GLY A 25 -2.32 3.73 -6.23
N ARG A 26 -2.43 3.16 -5.03
CA ARG A 26 -1.39 3.20 -4.00
C ARG A 26 -0.50 1.96 -3.98
N CYS A 27 -0.89 0.87 -4.66
CA CYS A 27 -0.12 -0.36 -4.69
C CYS A 27 1.18 -0.19 -5.48
N ARG A 28 2.31 -0.52 -4.85
CA ARG A 28 3.64 -0.50 -5.44
C ARG A 28 4.27 -1.89 -5.55
N HIS A 29 3.45 -2.93 -5.46
CA HIS A 29 3.84 -4.33 -5.64
C HIS A 29 4.98 -4.80 -4.73
N TYR A 30 4.95 -4.43 -3.45
CA TYR A 30 5.90 -4.94 -2.46
C TYR A 30 5.71 -6.43 -2.18
N ALA A 31 4.54 -6.98 -2.56
CA ALA A 31 4.20 -8.39 -2.48
C ALA A 31 4.18 -8.98 -1.05
N GLU A 32 4.18 -8.17 -0.01
CA GLU A 32 4.06 -8.63 1.37
C GLU A 32 2.77 -9.43 1.61
N CYS A 33 1.67 -9.02 0.97
CA CYS A 33 0.39 -9.72 1.04
C CYS A 33 0.46 -11.10 0.40
N VAL A 34 1.01 -11.20 -0.81
CA VAL A 34 1.11 -12.47 -1.57
C VAL A 34 2.06 -13.45 -0.87
N ARG A 35 3.18 -12.98 -0.32
CA ARG A 35 4.11 -13.81 0.43
C ARG A 35 3.55 -14.23 1.80
N GLY A 36 2.80 -13.35 2.45
CA GLY A 36 2.28 -13.60 3.80
C GLY A 36 1.12 -14.59 3.85
N LEU A 37 0.15 -14.45 2.94
CA LEU A 37 -1.03 -15.32 2.84
C LEU A 37 -1.38 -15.58 1.37
N PRO A 38 -0.65 -16.46 0.68
CA PRO A 38 -0.86 -16.71 -0.75
C PRO A 38 -2.23 -17.32 -1.06
N GLN A 39 -2.87 -18.02 -0.11
CA GLN A 39 -4.23 -18.53 -0.27
C GLN A 39 -5.28 -17.41 -0.29
N VAL A 40 -5.03 -16.30 0.39
CA VAL A 40 -5.91 -15.13 0.44
C VAL A 40 -5.62 -14.18 -0.72
N PHE A 41 -4.34 -13.85 -0.93
CA PHE A 41 -3.88 -12.87 -1.92
C PHE A 41 -3.22 -13.58 -3.11
N ASP A 42 -3.99 -13.86 -4.15
CA ASP A 42 -3.52 -14.58 -5.32
C ASP A 42 -3.78 -13.78 -6.60
N PRO A 43 -2.76 -13.12 -7.18
CA PRO A 43 -2.93 -12.27 -8.35
C PRO A 43 -3.35 -13.05 -9.61
N THR A 44 -3.23 -14.38 -9.63
CA THR A 44 -3.63 -15.22 -10.75
C THR A 44 -5.12 -15.55 -10.75
N ARG A 45 -5.80 -15.30 -9.63
CA ARG A 45 -7.22 -15.61 -9.41
C ARG A 45 -8.11 -14.37 -9.57
N ARG A 46 -9.42 -14.60 -9.78
CA ARG A 46 -10.45 -13.56 -9.74
C ARG A 46 -11.64 -14.02 -8.88
N PRO A 47 -12.02 -13.27 -7.83
CA PRO A 47 -11.31 -12.13 -7.28
C PRO A 47 -9.94 -12.53 -6.70
N TRP A 48 -8.96 -11.66 -6.79
CA TRP A 48 -7.60 -11.96 -6.35
C TRP A 48 -7.42 -11.95 -4.82
N ILE A 49 -8.35 -11.32 -4.11
CA ILE A 49 -8.42 -11.35 -2.64
C ILE A 49 -9.62 -12.20 -2.21
N ARG A 50 -9.35 -13.24 -1.45
CA ARG A 50 -10.33 -14.13 -0.82
C ARG A 50 -10.08 -14.15 0.69
N ALA A 51 -10.61 -13.14 1.40
CA ALA A 51 -10.39 -12.98 2.83
C ALA A 51 -11.03 -14.09 3.70
N ASP A 52 -11.97 -14.84 3.10
CA ASP A 52 -12.61 -16.02 3.71
C ASP A 52 -11.70 -17.27 3.80
N LEU A 53 -10.52 -17.25 3.19
CA LEU A 53 -9.61 -18.39 3.14
C LEU A 53 -8.55 -18.42 4.25
N ALA A 54 -8.64 -17.52 5.22
CA ALA A 54 -7.79 -17.51 6.41
C ALA A 54 -8.52 -16.86 7.59
N ASP A 55 -7.96 -17.05 8.77
CA ASP A 55 -8.43 -16.38 9.98
C ASP A 55 -8.37 -14.86 9.84
N ALA A 56 -9.39 -14.15 10.35
CA ALA A 56 -9.53 -12.70 10.20
C ALA A 56 -8.35 -11.92 10.81
N GLN A 57 -7.79 -12.39 11.93
CA GLN A 57 -6.62 -11.76 12.55
C GLN A 57 -5.36 -11.99 11.72
N ALA A 58 -5.20 -13.16 11.13
CA ALA A 58 -4.08 -13.46 10.22
C ALA A 58 -4.15 -12.59 8.97
N VAL A 59 -5.34 -12.37 8.42
CA VAL A 59 -5.57 -11.43 7.30
C VAL A 59 -5.19 -10.00 7.70
N ALA A 60 -5.67 -9.53 8.85
CA ALA A 60 -5.37 -8.19 9.37
C ALA A 60 -3.86 -7.99 9.57
N GLU A 61 -3.18 -8.97 10.15
CA GLU A 61 -1.72 -8.92 10.35
C GLU A 61 -0.96 -8.77 9.03
N VAL A 62 -1.32 -9.53 8.01
CA VAL A 62 -0.66 -9.45 6.71
C VAL A 62 -0.98 -8.13 6.00
N VAL A 63 -2.22 -7.64 6.10
CA VAL A 63 -2.59 -6.32 5.57
C VAL A 63 -1.75 -5.20 6.19
N ARG A 64 -1.48 -5.26 7.49
CA ARG A 64 -0.60 -4.30 8.19
C ARG A 64 0.84 -4.25 7.65
N ARG A 65 1.30 -5.32 7.00
CA ARG A 65 2.63 -5.38 6.38
C ARG A 65 2.72 -4.61 5.07
N CYS A 66 1.58 -4.26 4.45
CA CYS A 66 1.57 -3.48 3.22
C CYS A 66 2.18 -2.09 3.49
N PRO A 67 3.37 -1.78 2.95
CA PRO A 67 4.08 -0.56 3.34
C PRO A 67 3.49 0.71 2.73
N THR A 68 2.66 0.57 1.69
CA THR A 68 2.10 1.72 0.97
C THR A 68 0.74 2.16 1.48
N GLY A 69 0.10 1.36 2.34
CA GLY A 69 -1.29 1.58 2.72
C GLY A 69 -2.28 1.33 1.58
N ALA A 70 -1.88 0.60 0.53
CA ALA A 70 -2.79 0.17 -0.54
C ALA A 70 -3.84 -0.84 -0.04
N LEU A 71 -3.52 -1.57 1.03
CA LEU A 71 -4.43 -2.51 1.69
C LEU A 71 -4.84 -1.96 3.05
N HIS A 72 -6.14 -2.04 3.33
CA HIS A 72 -6.74 -1.79 4.62
C HIS A 72 -7.66 -2.94 4.99
N TYR A 73 -8.05 -3.03 6.24
CA TYR A 73 -9.02 -4.01 6.71
C TYR A 73 -10.00 -3.39 7.70
N ARG A 74 -11.14 -4.06 7.84
CA ARG A 74 -12.11 -3.80 8.90
C ARG A 74 -12.54 -5.15 9.45
N LEU A 75 -12.33 -5.35 10.73
CA LEU A 75 -12.80 -6.53 11.44
C LEU A 75 -14.28 -6.36 11.83
N LEU A 76 -14.99 -7.47 11.98
CA LEU A 76 -16.36 -7.45 12.49
C LEU A 76 -16.44 -6.85 13.90
N THR A 77 -15.37 -6.97 14.69
CA THR A 77 -15.23 -6.36 16.03
C THR A 77 -15.05 -4.84 15.99
N GLU A 78 -14.97 -4.24 14.80
CA GLU A 78 -14.72 -2.81 14.58
C GLU A 78 -13.39 -2.29 15.17
N GLU A 79 -12.49 -3.19 15.53
CA GLU A 79 -11.14 -2.82 15.94
C GLU A 79 -10.39 -2.18 14.76
N ALA A 80 -9.99 -0.94 14.94
CA ALA A 80 -9.20 -0.20 13.96
C ALA A 80 -7.73 -0.61 14.04
N GLU A 81 -7.01 -0.44 12.93
CA GLU A 81 -5.57 -0.57 12.93
C GLU A 81 -4.95 0.53 13.80
N GLU A 82 -4.15 0.13 14.78
CA GLU A 82 -3.42 1.08 15.62
C GLU A 82 -2.15 1.57 14.93
N PRO A 83 -1.88 2.88 14.98
CA PRO A 83 -0.67 3.43 14.40
C PRO A 83 0.58 3.01 15.19
N THR A 84 1.68 2.82 14.49
CA THR A 84 2.99 2.59 15.11
C THR A 84 3.47 3.85 15.84
N SER A 85 4.00 3.70 17.04
CA SER A 85 4.60 4.80 17.80
C SER A 85 6.02 4.43 18.21
N PRO A 86 7.01 5.31 18.02
CA PRO A 86 6.93 6.59 17.31
C PRO A 86 6.66 6.45 15.82
N THR A 87 6.32 7.53 15.13
CA THR A 87 6.24 7.55 13.66
C THR A 87 7.61 7.30 13.07
N ILE A 88 7.68 6.35 12.14
CA ILE A 88 8.92 5.92 11.49
C ILE A 88 8.87 6.32 10.01
N ILE A 89 9.93 6.98 9.56
CA ILE A 89 10.13 7.38 8.16
C ILE A 89 11.37 6.65 7.63
N THR A 90 11.19 5.91 6.54
CA THR A 90 12.26 5.15 5.91
C THR A 90 12.36 5.54 4.43
N THR A 91 13.57 5.78 3.96
CA THR A 91 13.83 5.92 2.52
C THR A 91 13.89 4.54 1.88
N ASP A 92 13.19 4.36 0.77
CA ASP A 92 13.24 3.13 0.00
C ASP A 92 14.02 3.36 -1.30
N SER A 93 14.94 2.46 -1.62
CA SER A 93 15.71 2.49 -2.88
C SER A 93 14.81 2.45 -4.14
N ARG A 94 13.56 2.04 -3.98
CA ARG A 94 12.55 1.99 -5.04
C ARG A 94 11.88 3.35 -5.31
N GLY A 95 12.23 4.39 -4.56
CA GLY A 95 11.85 5.78 -4.79
C GLY A 95 11.04 6.46 -3.71
N PRO A 96 10.00 5.84 -3.11
CA PRO A 96 9.15 6.52 -2.14
C PRO A 96 9.80 6.69 -0.76
N LEU A 97 9.22 7.59 0.03
CA LEU A 97 9.38 7.61 1.48
C LEU A 97 8.30 6.71 2.09
N LEU A 98 8.71 5.69 2.82
CA LEU A 98 7.79 4.83 3.57
C LEU A 98 7.58 5.41 4.97
N VAL A 99 6.33 5.67 5.33
CA VAL A 99 5.97 6.26 6.61
C VAL A 99 5.00 5.36 7.34
N ARG A 100 5.30 5.05 8.61
CA ARG A 100 4.42 4.32 9.53
C ARG A 100 4.21 5.13 10.79
N GLY A 101 2.96 5.31 11.20
CA GLY A 101 2.64 6.07 12.41
C GLY A 101 1.22 6.61 12.38
N ASP A 102 0.93 7.54 13.26
CA ASP A 102 -0.31 8.30 13.25
C ASP A 102 -0.16 9.47 12.27
N LEU A 103 -0.69 9.29 11.07
CA LEU A 103 -0.46 10.20 9.94
C LEU A 103 -1.70 11.02 9.64
N ALA A 104 -1.51 12.33 9.52
CA ALA A 104 -2.47 13.24 8.92
C ALA A 104 -1.89 13.73 7.58
N LEU A 105 -2.52 13.34 6.49
CA LEU A 105 -2.05 13.65 5.15
C LEU A 105 -2.99 14.65 4.48
N ASP A 106 -2.44 15.71 3.92
CA ASP A 106 -3.19 16.60 3.05
C ASP A 106 -3.20 16.03 1.63
N THR A 107 -4.38 15.69 1.15
CA THR A 107 -4.58 15.17 -0.20
C THR A 107 -5.39 16.13 -1.04
N THR A 108 -5.41 15.94 -2.35
CA THR A 108 -6.24 16.74 -3.27
C THR A 108 -7.75 16.62 -2.98
N GLU A 109 -8.15 15.55 -2.28
CA GLU A 109 -9.54 15.30 -1.87
C GLU A 109 -9.81 15.69 -0.41
N GLY A 110 -8.85 16.37 0.23
CA GLY A 110 -8.93 16.79 1.63
C GLY A 110 -8.07 15.96 2.58
N PRO A 111 -8.14 16.25 3.88
CA PRO A 111 -7.32 15.56 4.88
C PRO A 111 -7.67 14.08 4.98
N LEU A 112 -6.66 13.24 5.15
CA LEU A 112 -6.78 11.79 5.30
C LEU A 112 -5.98 11.33 6.50
N ARG A 113 -6.56 10.45 7.33
CA ARG A 113 -5.86 9.78 8.42
C ARG A 113 -5.38 8.42 7.94
N GLU A 114 -4.11 8.12 8.20
CA GLU A 114 -3.47 6.88 7.79
C GLU A 114 -2.52 6.34 8.85
N THR A 115 -2.26 5.05 8.80
CA THR A 115 -1.25 4.40 9.64
C THR A 115 0.01 4.07 8.85
N ARG A 116 -0.09 4.00 7.53
CA ARG A 116 1.00 3.66 6.61
C ARG A 116 0.82 4.38 5.29
N ALA A 117 1.90 4.88 4.74
CA ALA A 117 1.89 5.49 3.41
C ALA A 117 3.26 5.37 2.73
N ALA A 118 3.24 5.25 1.41
CA ALA A 118 4.40 5.47 0.56
C ALA A 118 4.23 6.85 -0.11
N LEU A 119 5.03 7.81 0.30
CA LEU A 119 4.91 9.18 -0.15
C LEU A 119 5.85 9.45 -1.33
N CYS A 120 5.39 10.27 -2.25
CA CYS A 120 6.17 10.68 -3.40
C CYS A 120 7.39 11.50 -2.97
N ALA A 121 8.59 11.06 -3.38
CA ALA A 121 9.84 11.78 -3.15
C ALA A 121 10.38 12.45 -4.41
N CYS A 122 9.85 12.15 -5.60
CA CYS A 122 10.34 12.70 -6.86
C CYS A 122 9.51 13.89 -7.39
N GLY A 123 8.35 14.15 -6.82
CA GLY A 123 7.45 15.25 -7.21
C GLY A 123 6.66 15.02 -8.51
N ARG A 124 6.76 13.84 -9.15
CA ARG A 124 6.12 13.55 -10.44
C ARG A 124 4.81 12.76 -10.34
N THR A 125 4.41 12.38 -9.15
CA THR A 125 3.19 11.59 -8.96
C THR A 125 1.94 12.32 -9.46
N GLN A 126 1.03 11.56 -10.05
CA GLN A 126 -0.32 12.03 -10.39
C GLN A 126 -1.33 11.75 -9.26
N ASN A 127 -0.88 11.14 -8.16
CA ASN A 127 -1.70 10.77 -7.02
C ASN A 127 -1.16 11.37 -5.71
N GLN A 128 -0.93 12.67 -5.68
CA GLN A 128 -0.39 13.38 -4.51
C GLN A 128 -1.20 13.05 -3.22
N PRO A 129 -0.51 12.81 -2.06
CA PRO A 129 0.93 12.79 -1.85
C PRO A 129 1.59 11.41 -2.07
N PHE A 130 0.85 10.42 -2.55
CA PHE A 130 1.28 9.03 -2.65
C PHE A 130 2.21 8.78 -3.84
N CYS A 131 3.13 7.82 -3.69
CA CYS A 131 3.95 7.34 -4.78
C CYS A 131 3.12 6.49 -5.75
N ASP A 132 3.16 6.82 -7.03
CA ASP A 132 2.54 6.06 -8.12
C ASP A 132 3.55 5.40 -9.07
N GLY A 133 4.85 5.52 -8.75
CA GLY A 133 5.92 4.98 -9.58
C GLY A 133 6.36 5.87 -10.74
N ALA A 134 5.90 7.11 -10.81
CA ALA A 134 6.24 8.04 -11.89
C ALA A 134 7.76 8.32 -12.01
N CYS A 135 8.55 8.00 -10.99
CA CYS A 135 10.02 8.06 -11.04
C CYS A 135 10.66 6.91 -11.83
N GLY A 136 9.87 5.96 -12.35
CA GLY A 136 10.36 4.81 -13.10
C GLY A 136 10.88 3.65 -12.25
N VAL A 137 10.75 3.74 -10.93
CA VAL A 137 11.16 2.67 -10.01
C VAL A 137 9.92 1.92 -9.52
N ASN A 138 9.80 0.65 -9.89
CA ASN A 138 8.69 -0.20 -9.45
C ASN A 138 9.14 -1.15 -8.33
N ALA A 139 8.34 -1.24 -7.29
CA ALA A 139 8.59 -2.11 -6.16
C ALA A 139 8.62 -3.61 -6.52
N GLY A 140 7.92 -4.00 -7.60
CA GLY A 140 7.82 -5.39 -8.04
C GLY A 140 8.87 -5.84 -9.04
N ALA A 141 9.76 -4.97 -9.49
CA ALA A 141 10.82 -5.34 -10.41
C ALA A 141 11.99 -5.96 -9.63
N ALA A 142 11.87 -7.22 -9.26
CA ALA A 142 13.04 -7.99 -8.87
C ALA A 142 13.92 -8.17 -10.13
N GLY A 143 15.03 -7.45 -10.22
CA GLY A 143 16.03 -7.62 -11.27
C GLY A 143 15.95 -6.69 -12.48
N GLY A 144 15.22 -5.60 -12.38
CA GLY A 144 15.39 -4.52 -13.34
C GLY A 144 16.74 -3.85 -13.13
N THR A 145 17.71 -4.17 -13.99
CA THR A 145 18.92 -3.37 -14.13
C THR A 145 18.49 -1.92 -14.26
N ARG A 146 18.97 -1.07 -13.35
CA ARG A 146 19.01 0.37 -13.61
C ARG A 146 19.71 0.53 -14.94
N ASP A 147 19.00 0.98 -15.95
CA ASP A 147 19.69 1.64 -17.05
C ASP A 147 20.43 2.80 -16.41
N GLN A 148 21.73 2.61 -16.32
CA GLN A 148 22.63 3.69 -15.99
C GLN A 148 22.43 4.70 -17.10
N ALA A 149 21.84 5.82 -16.74
CA ALA A 149 21.92 6.99 -17.59
C ALA A 149 23.41 7.18 -17.88
N GLU A 150 23.78 6.89 -19.10
CA GLU A 150 25.12 7.13 -19.59
C GLU A 150 25.43 8.61 -19.36
N THR A 151 26.35 8.82 -18.47
CA THR A 151 27.04 10.10 -18.36
C THR A 151 27.78 10.28 -19.66
N SER A 152 27.22 11.03 -20.58
CA SER A 152 27.96 11.50 -21.75
C SER A 152 29.18 12.25 -21.25
N PRO A 153 30.39 11.93 -21.72
CA PRO A 153 31.55 12.71 -21.37
C PRO A 153 31.39 14.09 -21.98
N GLN A 154 31.42 15.10 -21.13
CA GLN A 154 31.56 16.46 -21.57
C GLN A 154 32.87 16.55 -22.35
N LYS A 155 32.76 16.71 -23.65
CA LYS A 155 33.85 17.27 -24.44
C LYS A 155 34.06 18.72 -24.10
N ARG A 156 35.24 19.04 -23.79
CA ARG A 156 35.78 20.39 -23.60
C ARG A 156 35.56 21.25 -24.86
#